data_c0c86e5e0c864165c21988bff4e4fb66
#
_entry.id   c0c86e5e0c864165c21988bff4e4fb66
#
_cell.length_a   1.000
_cell.length_b   1.000
_cell.length_c   1.000
_cell.angle_alpha   90.00
_cell.angle_beta   90.00
_cell.angle_gamma   90.00
#
_symmetry.space_group_name_H-M   'P 1'
#
loop_
_entity.id
_entity.type
_entity.pdbx_description
1 polymer ?
#
loop_
_entity_poly.entity_id
_entity_poly.type
_entity_poly.pdbx_seq_one_letter_code
_entity_poly.pdbx_strand_id
1 'polypeptide(L)'
;YPVLPLDGEITVEEAERIFREEVRQKRTEWGLCAEYDDEKLLNEEIQWDCSGVSYEPWRGEASYCVFMMDPMLFTERTSTFSALFAEISTTGEIQKVYNWMPQSGTAVCAPEEESDTVTLYAEPNEDSDMLFGYYSGAIVEVTEVTRTWAHVRVGSEEAALEGWMHTWDLAYTALKERDVPHMVRYANAGELTVYAAPDENAEVLRKTNQSADIIGIGSDGWAQLNWNVAKDETGDNRSGFVRLGDDAELGKPSRMEHYFVHPVEGELSFDEAEAKARDYVLHHGPTKDAKTWSKAWMRSRKGILGAACTVALRYNSETREAGFEIWLYQPGTEEDEEGIAVEMTP
;
A
#
# COMPACT_ATOMS: atom_id res chain seq x y z
N TYR A 1 20.55 16.62 14.21
CA TYR A 1 21.99 16.83 14.36
C TYR A 1 22.57 15.77 15.29
N PRO A 2 23.67 15.06 14.92
CA PRO A 2 24.34 14.15 15.84
C PRO A 2 24.90 14.93 17.04
N VAL A 3 24.69 14.39 18.25
CA VAL A 3 25.17 14.96 19.52
C VAL A 3 25.78 13.86 20.37
N LEU A 4 26.52 14.23 21.41
CA LEU A 4 27.03 13.27 22.39
C LEU A 4 26.05 13.17 23.57
N PRO A 5 25.86 11.96 24.15
CA PRO A 5 25.06 11.82 25.36
C PRO A 5 25.67 12.61 26.51
N LEU A 6 24.80 13.16 27.36
CA LEU A 6 25.18 13.90 28.55
C LEU A 6 25.42 12.93 29.72
N ASP A 7 26.06 13.46 30.79
CA ASP A 7 26.25 12.68 32.02
C ASP A 7 24.88 12.30 32.60
N GLY A 8 24.68 11.00 32.81
CA GLY A 8 23.42 10.43 33.33
C GLY A 8 22.45 9.96 32.26
N GLU A 9 22.73 10.18 30.99
CA GLU A 9 22.00 9.59 29.87
C GLU A 9 22.53 8.18 29.54
N ILE A 10 21.72 7.37 28.87
CA ILE A 10 22.10 6.02 28.46
C ILE A 10 23.18 6.06 27.36
N THR A 11 23.93 4.97 27.21
CA THR A 11 24.90 4.81 26.11
C THR A 11 24.25 4.23 24.86
N VAL A 12 24.98 4.27 23.73
CA VAL A 12 24.58 3.60 22.47
C VAL A 12 24.33 2.10 22.69
N GLU A 13 25.25 1.43 23.40
CA GLU A 13 25.16 0.01 23.68
C GLU A 13 23.95 -0.33 24.60
N GLU A 14 23.59 0.60 25.46
CA GLU A 14 22.44 0.44 26.33
C GLU A 14 21.12 0.67 25.57
N ALA A 15 21.05 1.63 24.67
CA ALA A 15 19.92 1.84 23.78
C ALA A 15 19.69 0.60 22.90
N GLU A 16 20.74 0.04 22.30
CA GLU A 16 20.68 -1.18 21.51
C GLU A 16 20.18 -2.37 22.36
N ARG A 17 20.71 -2.56 23.56
CA ARG A 17 20.28 -3.61 24.48
C ARG A 17 18.80 -3.50 24.86
N ILE A 18 18.31 -2.28 25.11
CA ILE A 18 16.91 -2.02 25.43
C ILE A 18 16.03 -2.45 24.25
N PHE A 19 16.38 -2.06 23.04
CA PHE A 19 15.57 -2.41 21.86
C PHE A 19 15.61 -3.91 21.56
N ARG A 20 16.76 -4.57 21.64
CA ARG A 20 16.88 -6.03 21.48
C ARG A 20 15.97 -6.80 22.44
N GLU A 21 15.91 -6.38 23.70
CA GLU A 21 15.05 -7.02 24.70
C GLU A 21 13.57 -6.77 24.40
N GLU A 22 13.19 -5.58 23.97
CA GLU A 22 11.81 -5.26 23.58
C GLU A 22 11.36 -6.07 22.36
N VAL A 23 12.22 -6.19 21.34
CA VAL A 23 11.94 -7.04 20.17
C VAL A 23 11.69 -8.49 20.58
N ARG A 24 12.52 -9.05 21.46
CA ARG A 24 12.35 -10.43 21.97
C ARG A 24 11.01 -10.63 22.68
N GLN A 25 10.55 -9.62 23.43
CA GLN A 25 9.30 -9.72 24.18
C GLN A 25 8.07 -9.50 23.28
N LYS A 26 8.16 -8.60 22.31
CA LYS A 26 7.01 -8.14 21.51
C LYS A 26 7.01 -8.59 20.04
N ARG A 27 7.96 -9.41 19.61
CA ARG A 27 8.08 -9.85 18.22
C ARG A 27 6.76 -10.35 17.60
N THR A 28 6.01 -11.14 18.36
CA THR A 28 4.71 -11.67 17.91
C THR A 28 3.65 -10.57 17.85
N GLU A 29 3.63 -9.66 18.81
CA GLU A 29 2.73 -8.49 18.82
C GLU A 29 3.01 -7.58 17.63
N TRP A 30 4.28 -7.43 17.25
CA TRP A 30 4.71 -6.62 16.12
C TRP A 30 4.65 -7.36 14.77
N GLY A 31 4.12 -8.59 14.74
CA GLY A 31 3.90 -9.34 13.51
C GLY A 31 5.15 -9.89 12.84
N LEU A 32 6.28 -9.98 13.55
CA LEU A 32 7.46 -10.68 13.03
C LEU A 32 7.14 -12.16 12.85
N CYS A 33 7.59 -12.74 11.74
CA CYS A 33 7.36 -14.15 11.48
C CYS A 33 8.06 -15.06 12.52
N ALA A 34 7.55 -16.29 12.65
CA ALA A 34 8.03 -17.22 13.68
C ALA A 34 9.53 -17.59 13.58
N GLU A 35 10.12 -17.39 12.40
CA GLU A 35 11.54 -17.65 12.15
C GLU A 35 12.48 -16.65 12.84
N TYR A 36 11.98 -15.48 13.27
CA TYR A 36 12.71 -14.54 14.13
C TYR A 36 12.60 -14.96 15.60
N ASP A 37 13.06 -16.18 15.89
CA ASP A 37 13.12 -16.73 17.25
C ASP A 37 14.30 -16.15 18.07
N ASP A 38 14.40 -16.56 19.34
CA ASP A 38 15.45 -16.08 20.23
C ASP A 38 16.86 -16.45 19.75
N GLU A 39 17.02 -17.59 19.09
CA GLU A 39 18.31 -18.04 18.57
C GLU A 39 18.80 -17.12 17.45
N LYS A 40 17.93 -16.80 16.50
CA LYS A 40 18.26 -15.87 15.39
C LYS A 40 18.46 -14.44 15.86
N LEU A 41 17.62 -13.96 16.77
CA LEU A 41 17.74 -12.58 17.30
C LEU A 41 19.01 -12.38 18.14
N LEU A 42 19.63 -13.44 18.63
CA LEU A 42 20.82 -13.39 19.47
C LEU A 42 22.12 -13.67 18.71
N ASN A 43 22.05 -14.28 17.54
CA ASN A 43 23.25 -14.60 16.77
C ASN A 43 23.54 -13.56 15.67
N GLU A 44 24.67 -13.71 14.98
CA GLU A 44 25.18 -12.76 14.01
C GLU A 44 24.36 -12.69 12.70
N GLU A 45 23.30 -13.48 12.55
CA GLU A 45 22.45 -13.45 11.37
C GLU A 45 21.62 -12.17 11.28
N ILE A 46 21.32 -11.55 12.42
CA ILE A 46 20.59 -10.27 12.48
C ILE A 46 21.57 -9.16 12.85
N GLN A 47 21.57 -8.13 12.04
CA GLN A 47 22.38 -6.94 12.29
C GLN A 47 21.61 -5.94 13.14
N TRP A 48 22.31 -5.41 14.12
CA TRP A 48 21.83 -4.34 14.98
C TRP A 48 22.74 -3.15 14.79
N ASP A 49 22.15 -1.97 14.60
CA ASP A 49 22.87 -0.73 14.46
C ASP A 49 22.18 0.39 15.24
N CYS A 50 22.99 1.25 15.82
CA CYS A 50 22.52 2.44 16.49
C CYS A 50 23.33 3.64 16.00
N SER A 51 22.66 4.56 15.31
CA SER A 51 23.29 5.74 14.70
C SER A 51 23.78 6.79 15.71
N GLY A 52 23.69 6.49 17.03
CA GLY A 52 24.00 7.43 18.08
C GLY A 52 22.83 8.35 18.43
N VAL A 53 23.10 9.39 19.20
CA VAL A 53 22.10 10.39 19.62
C VAL A 53 21.91 11.44 18.53
N SER A 54 20.68 11.67 18.16
CA SER A 54 20.28 12.76 17.26
C SER A 54 19.40 13.76 17.98
N TYR A 55 19.75 15.05 17.87
CA TYR A 55 18.92 16.13 18.40
C TYR A 55 18.05 16.75 17.31
N GLU A 56 16.76 16.84 17.57
CA GLU A 56 15.77 17.45 16.70
C GLU A 56 15.34 18.84 17.22
N PRO A 57 15.87 19.93 16.65
CA PRO A 57 15.61 21.28 17.19
C PRO A 57 14.14 21.70 17.19
N TRP A 58 13.35 21.21 16.24
CA TRP A 58 11.91 21.53 16.17
C TRP A 58 11.07 20.81 17.25
N ARG A 59 11.56 19.67 17.77
CA ARG A 59 10.96 18.97 18.93
C ARG A 59 11.59 19.41 20.25
N GLY A 60 12.85 19.89 20.21
CA GLY A 60 13.62 20.19 21.40
C GLY A 60 14.08 18.94 22.15
N GLU A 61 14.12 17.79 21.49
CA GLU A 61 14.39 16.48 22.05
C GLU A 61 15.57 15.81 21.39
N ALA A 62 16.26 14.95 22.14
CA ALA A 62 17.32 14.09 21.65
C ALA A 62 16.92 12.62 21.83
N SER A 63 17.17 11.80 20.82
CA SER A 63 16.85 10.38 20.84
C SER A 63 17.90 9.55 20.12
N TYR A 64 17.92 8.25 20.45
CA TYR A 64 18.62 7.22 19.69
C TYR A 64 17.70 6.66 18.64
N CYS A 65 18.25 6.39 17.45
CA CYS A 65 17.59 5.58 16.45
C CYS A 65 18.30 4.23 16.36
N VAL A 66 17.63 3.17 16.78
CA VAL A 66 18.19 1.81 16.83
C VAL A 66 17.49 0.94 15.81
N PHE A 67 18.26 0.23 14.99
CA PHE A 67 17.78 -0.61 13.89
C PHE A 67 18.04 -2.08 14.17
N MET A 68 17.07 -2.91 13.82
CA MET A 68 17.23 -4.35 13.59
C MET A 68 17.07 -4.61 12.09
N MET A 69 18.07 -5.21 11.47
CA MET A 69 18.12 -5.48 10.05
C MET A 69 18.42 -6.96 9.79
N ASP A 70 17.69 -7.56 8.87
CA ASP A 70 18.00 -8.90 8.38
C ASP A 70 18.80 -8.80 7.07
N PRO A 71 20.09 -9.16 7.06
CA PRO A 71 20.92 -9.07 5.85
C PRO A 71 20.40 -9.88 4.67
N MET A 72 19.62 -10.94 4.92
CA MET A 72 18.99 -11.70 3.82
C MET A 72 17.94 -10.91 3.06
N LEU A 73 17.34 -9.91 3.71
CA LEU A 73 16.37 -9.03 3.09
C LEU A 73 17.03 -7.82 2.41
N PHE A 74 18.35 -7.67 2.54
CA PHE A 74 19.17 -6.64 1.91
C PHE A 74 20.07 -7.26 0.83
N THR A 75 19.49 -7.90 -0.15
CA THR A 75 20.25 -8.35 -1.32
C THR A 75 20.46 -7.15 -2.27
N GLU A 76 21.41 -7.25 -3.20
CA GLU A 76 21.56 -6.26 -4.27
C GLU A 76 20.29 -6.11 -5.13
N ARG A 77 19.32 -7.01 -4.92
CA ARG A 77 18.03 -7.07 -5.62
C ARG A 77 16.90 -6.29 -4.95
N THR A 78 17.07 -5.81 -3.70
CA THR A 78 15.95 -5.15 -2.99
C THR A 78 15.97 -3.65 -3.21
N SER A 79 14.94 -3.13 -3.84
CA SER A 79 14.64 -1.69 -3.88
C SER A 79 13.99 -1.19 -2.58
N THR A 80 13.61 -2.12 -1.68
CA THR A 80 12.90 -1.82 -0.44
C THR A 80 13.79 -2.02 0.78
N PHE A 81 13.66 -1.12 1.74
CA PHE A 81 14.34 -1.20 3.02
C PHE A 81 13.46 -1.96 4.02
N SER A 82 13.85 -3.18 4.38
CA SER A 82 13.14 -3.98 5.39
C SER A 82 13.89 -3.95 6.71
N ALA A 83 13.34 -3.23 7.68
CA ALA A 83 13.92 -3.10 9.00
C ALA A 83 12.85 -2.88 10.05
N LEU A 84 13.17 -3.26 11.29
CA LEU A 84 12.48 -2.81 12.48
C LEU A 84 13.38 -1.77 13.17
N PHE A 85 12.85 -0.60 13.49
CA PHE A 85 13.64 0.38 14.22
C PHE A 85 12.81 1.14 15.27
N ALA A 86 13.50 1.69 16.26
CA ALA A 86 12.90 2.43 17.34
C ALA A 86 13.59 3.77 17.57
N GLU A 87 12.79 4.76 17.95
CA GLU A 87 13.24 5.98 18.59
C GLU A 87 13.24 5.76 20.10
N ILE A 88 14.41 5.91 20.73
CA ILE A 88 14.60 5.73 22.19
C ILE A 88 15.10 7.03 22.80
N SER A 89 14.43 7.51 23.84
CA SER A 89 14.86 8.70 24.54
C SER A 89 16.25 8.53 25.16
N THR A 90 16.95 9.62 25.49
CA THR A 90 18.24 9.58 26.16
C THR A 90 18.17 9.02 27.59
N THR A 91 16.95 8.81 28.11
CA THR A 91 16.68 8.14 29.40
C THR A 91 16.31 6.67 29.28
N GLY A 92 16.25 6.12 28.05
CA GLY A 92 16.00 4.71 27.77
C GLY A 92 14.52 4.33 27.56
N GLU A 93 13.63 5.31 27.37
CA GLU A 93 12.23 5.05 27.05
C GLU A 93 12.05 4.87 25.53
N ILE A 94 11.42 3.79 25.09
CA ILE A 94 11.03 3.59 23.70
C ILE A 94 9.84 4.49 23.41
N GLN A 95 10.06 5.50 22.58
CA GLN A 95 9.07 6.51 22.20
C GLN A 95 8.22 6.07 21.01
N LYS A 96 8.86 5.42 20.01
CA LYS A 96 8.21 5.00 18.79
C LYS A 96 8.91 3.78 18.19
N VAL A 97 8.13 2.89 17.58
CA VAL A 97 8.63 1.73 16.84
C VAL A 97 8.06 1.77 15.43
N TYR A 98 8.92 1.54 14.45
CA TYR A 98 8.57 1.46 13.04
C TYR A 98 8.89 0.05 12.54
N ASN A 99 7.89 -0.64 12.05
CA ASN A 99 8.04 -1.98 11.52
C ASN A 99 7.90 -2.00 10.00
N TRP A 100 9.02 -2.17 9.32
CA TRP A 100 9.11 -2.35 7.87
C TRP A 100 9.54 -3.78 7.48
N MET A 101 9.52 -4.70 8.44
CA MET A 101 9.78 -6.12 8.21
C MET A 101 8.60 -6.78 7.48
N PRO A 102 8.85 -7.92 6.81
CA PRO A 102 7.77 -8.73 6.23
C PRO A 102 6.69 -9.06 7.26
N GLN A 103 5.45 -8.75 6.91
CA GLN A 103 4.28 -8.90 7.79
C GLN A 103 3.02 -9.15 6.99
N SER A 104 1.99 -9.72 7.64
CA SER A 104 0.67 -9.88 7.05
C SER A 104 -0.03 -8.52 6.88
N GLY A 105 -0.94 -8.45 5.92
CA GLY A 105 -1.71 -7.24 5.59
C GLY A 105 -1.42 -6.74 4.19
N THR A 106 -1.63 -5.44 3.96
CA THR A 106 -1.41 -4.85 2.64
C THR A 106 0.08 -4.64 2.37
N ALA A 107 0.52 -5.08 1.20
CA ALA A 107 1.83 -4.79 0.66
C ALA A 107 1.72 -4.42 -0.82
N VAL A 108 2.82 -4.00 -1.43
CA VAL A 108 2.91 -3.70 -2.86
C VAL A 108 4.11 -4.37 -3.49
N CYS A 109 3.99 -4.80 -4.73
CA CYS A 109 5.10 -5.32 -5.52
C CYS A 109 6.15 -4.24 -5.72
N ALA A 110 7.40 -4.54 -5.39
CA ALA A 110 8.52 -3.59 -5.45
C ALA A 110 9.78 -4.28 -6.02
N PRO A 111 9.78 -4.62 -7.33
CA PRO A 111 10.93 -5.22 -7.97
C PRO A 111 12.15 -4.28 -7.96
N GLU A 112 13.35 -4.81 -8.15
CA GLU A 112 14.59 -4.06 -8.19
C GLU A 112 14.57 -2.93 -9.24
N GLU A 113 14.12 -3.25 -10.45
CA GLU A 113 13.89 -2.25 -11.49
C GLU A 113 12.38 -2.02 -11.68
N GLU A 114 11.98 -0.75 -11.80
CA GLU A 114 10.56 -0.36 -11.93
C GLU A 114 9.83 -1.07 -13.09
N SER A 115 10.55 -1.36 -14.16
CA SER A 115 10.00 -2.02 -15.37
C SER A 115 9.88 -3.52 -15.24
N ASP A 116 10.51 -4.12 -14.22
CA ASP A 116 10.49 -5.54 -13.98
C ASP A 116 9.18 -5.98 -13.31
N THR A 117 9.01 -7.28 -13.19
CA THR A 117 7.84 -7.87 -12.52
C THR A 117 8.26 -8.71 -11.34
N VAL A 118 7.43 -8.68 -10.30
CA VAL A 118 7.48 -9.62 -9.18
C VAL A 118 6.76 -10.90 -9.58
N THR A 119 7.43 -12.02 -9.45
CA THR A 119 6.85 -13.32 -9.83
C THR A 119 5.95 -13.88 -8.74
N LEU A 120 4.76 -14.29 -9.12
CA LEU A 120 3.85 -15.09 -8.30
C LEU A 120 4.05 -16.57 -8.63
N TYR A 121 4.44 -17.37 -7.65
CA TYR A 121 4.66 -18.80 -7.73
C TYR A 121 3.49 -19.60 -7.15
N ALA A 122 3.27 -20.82 -7.65
CA ALA A 122 2.25 -21.71 -7.09
C ALA A 122 2.62 -22.23 -5.69
N GLU A 123 3.91 -22.43 -5.41
CA GLU A 123 4.44 -22.89 -4.12
C GLU A 123 5.65 -22.04 -3.70
N PRO A 124 6.03 -22.03 -2.40
CA PRO A 124 7.14 -21.20 -1.89
C PRO A 124 8.52 -21.79 -2.26
N ASN A 125 8.76 -21.96 -3.53
CA ASN A 125 10.04 -22.34 -4.09
C ASN A 125 10.17 -21.87 -5.55
N GLU A 126 11.39 -21.54 -5.98
CA GLU A 126 11.67 -20.99 -7.33
C GLU A 126 11.53 -22.03 -8.46
N ASP A 127 11.48 -23.32 -8.14
CA ASP A 127 11.29 -24.40 -9.10
C ASP A 127 9.80 -24.70 -9.37
N SER A 128 8.89 -24.04 -8.65
CA SER A 128 7.46 -24.21 -8.84
C SER A 128 6.93 -23.43 -10.06
N ASP A 129 5.72 -23.75 -10.49
CA ASP A 129 5.08 -23.09 -11.62
C ASP A 129 4.93 -21.58 -11.35
N MET A 130 5.39 -20.78 -12.30
CA MET A 130 5.18 -19.34 -12.33
C MET A 130 3.76 -19.06 -12.83
N LEU A 131 2.92 -18.48 -11.98
CA LEU A 131 1.53 -18.15 -12.30
C LEU A 131 1.43 -16.82 -13.03
N PHE A 132 1.99 -15.75 -12.46
CA PHE A 132 1.94 -14.38 -12.98
C PHE A 132 3.21 -13.61 -12.69
N GLY A 133 3.48 -12.56 -13.46
CA GLY A 133 4.44 -11.51 -13.16
C GLY A 133 3.70 -10.19 -12.94
N TYR A 134 3.83 -9.57 -11.78
CA TYR A 134 3.18 -8.30 -11.40
C TYR A 134 4.13 -7.13 -11.49
N TYR A 135 3.68 -6.02 -12.07
CA TYR A 135 4.47 -4.80 -12.16
C TYR A 135 4.59 -4.10 -10.80
N SER A 136 5.61 -3.25 -10.69
CA SER A 136 5.86 -2.40 -9.53
C SER A 136 4.60 -1.63 -9.12
N GLY A 137 4.30 -1.59 -7.83
CA GLY A 137 3.13 -0.91 -7.27
C GLY A 137 1.83 -1.72 -7.29
N ALA A 138 1.81 -2.93 -7.87
CA ALA A 138 0.65 -3.81 -7.75
C ALA A 138 0.38 -4.16 -6.29
N ILE A 139 -0.83 -3.87 -5.83
CA ILE A 139 -1.24 -4.07 -4.43
C ILE A 139 -1.53 -5.55 -4.19
N VAL A 140 -1.05 -6.08 -3.08
CA VAL A 140 -1.25 -7.47 -2.66
C VAL A 140 -1.71 -7.52 -1.21
N GLU A 141 -2.54 -8.51 -0.89
CA GLU A 141 -2.89 -8.88 0.48
C GLU A 141 -1.99 -10.05 0.91
N VAL A 142 -1.13 -9.83 1.89
CA VAL A 142 -0.26 -10.86 2.47
C VAL A 142 -1.04 -11.59 3.56
N THR A 143 -1.33 -12.87 3.33
CA THR A 143 -2.13 -13.72 4.24
C THR A 143 -1.26 -14.54 5.17
N GLU A 144 -0.06 -14.91 4.72
CA GLU A 144 0.95 -15.65 5.49
C GLU A 144 2.33 -15.15 5.11
N VAL A 145 3.26 -15.12 6.07
CA VAL A 145 4.63 -14.69 5.82
C VAL A 145 5.62 -15.58 6.54
N THR A 146 6.65 -15.98 5.81
CA THR A 146 7.90 -16.54 6.34
C THR A 146 9.02 -15.52 6.17
N ARG A 147 10.25 -15.87 6.53
CA ARG A 147 11.41 -14.98 6.34
C ARG A 147 11.64 -14.61 4.87
N THR A 148 11.42 -15.55 3.94
CA THR A 148 11.76 -15.40 2.52
C THR A 148 10.55 -15.45 1.58
N TRP A 149 9.41 -15.95 2.03
CA TRP A 149 8.21 -16.10 1.23
C TRP A 149 6.99 -15.49 1.88
N ALA A 150 6.15 -14.86 1.07
CA ALA A 150 4.85 -14.34 1.44
C ALA A 150 3.77 -15.04 0.61
N HIS A 151 2.77 -15.63 1.26
CA HIS A 151 1.54 -16.06 0.58
C HIS A 151 0.68 -14.83 0.36
N VAL A 152 0.35 -14.55 -0.87
CA VAL A 152 -0.34 -13.33 -1.27
C VAL A 152 -1.60 -13.63 -2.06
N ARG A 153 -2.54 -12.69 -1.98
CA ARG A 153 -3.73 -12.61 -2.79
C ARG A 153 -3.72 -11.29 -3.55
N VAL A 154 -3.84 -11.36 -4.88
CA VAL A 154 -3.82 -10.19 -5.76
C VAL A 154 -5.15 -10.05 -6.48
N GLY A 155 -5.83 -8.95 -6.29
CA GLY A 155 -7.15 -8.70 -6.86
C GLY A 155 -8.23 -8.51 -5.80
N SER A 156 -9.47 -8.43 -6.25
CA SER A 156 -10.63 -8.23 -5.39
C SER A 156 -11.26 -9.55 -4.95
N GLU A 157 -12.32 -9.46 -4.11
CA GLU A 157 -13.07 -10.63 -3.67
C GLU A 157 -13.67 -11.45 -4.83
N GLU A 158 -14.06 -10.78 -5.95
CA GLU A 158 -14.68 -11.41 -7.10
C GLU A 158 -13.66 -12.00 -8.08
N ALA A 159 -12.43 -11.45 -8.11
CA ALA A 159 -11.40 -11.83 -9.06
C ALA A 159 -10.01 -11.67 -8.45
N ALA A 160 -9.56 -12.70 -7.77
CA ALA A 160 -8.23 -12.74 -7.17
C ALA A 160 -7.43 -13.96 -7.64
N LEU A 161 -6.12 -13.82 -7.60
CA LEU A 161 -5.17 -14.90 -7.77
C LEU A 161 -4.33 -15.03 -6.49
N GLU A 162 -4.12 -16.24 -6.03
CA GLU A 162 -3.33 -16.55 -4.83
C GLU A 162 -2.07 -17.31 -5.19
N GLY A 163 -1.02 -17.12 -4.42
CA GLY A 163 0.26 -17.79 -4.59
C GLY A 163 1.33 -17.20 -3.70
N TRP A 164 2.58 -17.42 -4.05
CA TRP A 164 3.74 -17.06 -3.25
C TRP A 164 4.64 -16.07 -3.99
N MET A 165 5.10 -15.05 -3.26
CA MET A 165 6.10 -14.09 -3.73
C MET A 165 7.27 -14.05 -2.74
N HIS A 166 8.44 -13.63 -3.21
CA HIS A 166 9.55 -13.37 -2.30
C HIS A 166 9.26 -12.14 -1.43
N THR A 167 9.61 -12.24 -0.14
CA THR A 167 9.38 -11.16 0.82
C THR A 167 10.17 -9.90 0.49
N TRP A 168 11.34 -10.02 -0.12
CA TRP A 168 12.17 -8.88 -0.53
C TRP A 168 11.67 -8.14 -1.77
N ASP A 169 10.75 -8.73 -2.53
CA ASP A 169 10.10 -8.10 -3.69
C ASP A 169 8.83 -7.32 -3.30
N LEU A 170 8.56 -7.19 -1.99
CA LEU A 170 7.37 -6.54 -1.45
C LEU A 170 7.72 -5.39 -0.49
N ALA A 171 6.96 -4.31 -0.56
CA ALA A 171 6.96 -3.23 0.43
C ALA A 171 5.71 -3.34 1.32
N TYR A 172 5.91 -3.33 2.65
CA TYR A 172 4.89 -3.73 3.64
C TYR A 172 4.22 -2.56 4.38
N THR A 173 4.54 -1.33 4.05
CA THR A 173 3.95 -0.17 4.73
C THR A 173 3.32 0.80 3.75
N ALA A 174 2.27 1.51 4.17
CA ALA A 174 1.63 2.53 3.35
C ALA A 174 2.59 3.66 2.93
N LEU A 175 3.59 4.00 3.77
CA LEU A 175 4.64 4.94 3.41
C LEU A 175 5.49 4.41 2.26
N LYS A 176 5.89 3.15 2.33
CA LYS A 176 6.64 2.47 1.25
C LYS A 176 5.79 2.25 0.01
N GLU A 177 4.49 2.03 0.17
CA GLU A 177 3.55 1.98 -0.96
C GLU A 177 3.63 3.25 -1.81
N ARG A 178 3.69 4.43 -1.18
CA ARG A 178 3.85 5.71 -1.90
C ARG A 178 5.23 5.91 -2.52
N ASP A 179 6.27 5.32 -1.92
CA ASP A 179 7.63 5.38 -2.44
C ASP A 179 7.83 4.45 -3.65
N VAL A 180 6.96 3.43 -3.79
CA VAL A 180 7.00 2.47 -4.90
C VAL A 180 6.25 3.04 -6.11
N PRO A 181 6.88 3.13 -7.28
CA PRO A 181 6.21 3.56 -8.49
C PRO A 181 5.10 2.58 -8.88
N HIS A 182 3.91 3.09 -9.15
CA HIS A 182 2.83 2.27 -9.70
C HIS A 182 2.99 2.19 -11.21
N MET A 183 3.36 1.01 -11.70
CA MET A 183 3.56 0.73 -13.11
C MET A 183 2.39 -0.04 -13.68
N VAL A 184 1.97 0.33 -14.86
CA VAL A 184 0.95 -0.39 -15.63
C VAL A 184 1.42 -0.60 -17.05
N ARG A 185 0.84 -1.60 -17.69
CA ARG A 185 1.00 -1.82 -19.11
C ARG A 185 -0.34 -1.61 -19.81
N TYR A 186 -0.36 -0.65 -20.71
CA TYR A 186 -1.55 -0.37 -21.49
C TYR A 186 -1.78 -1.45 -22.54
N ALA A 187 -3.01 -1.99 -22.62
CA ALA A 187 -3.43 -2.89 -23.68
C ALA A 187 -4.55 -2.25 -24.52
N ASN A 188 -4.36 -2.23 -25.83
CA ASN A 188 -5.39 -1.88 -26.80
C ASN A 188 -5.82 -3.15 -27.53
N ALA A 189 -6.94 -3.72 -27.15
CA ALA A 189 -7.39 -5.05 -27.63
C ALA A 189 -8.86 -5.07 -28.11
N GLY A 190 -9.48 -3.92 -28.32
CA GLY A 190 -10.89 -3.84 -28.70
C GLY A 190 -11.83 -4.33 -27.60
N GLU A 191 -12.84 -5.15 -27.93
CA GLU A 191 -13.73 -5.74 -26.92
C GLU A 191 -13.00 -6.83 -26.14
N LEU A 192 -12.89 -6.65 -24.82
CA LEU A 192 -12.35 -7.61 -23.89
C LEU A 192 -13.46 -8.24 -23.05
N THR A 193 -13.41 -9.55 -22.88
CA THR A 193 -14.22 -10.28 -21.90
C THR A 193 -13.41 -10.40 -20.62
N VAL A 194 -13.99 -9.94 -19.49
CA VAL A 194 -13.36 -9.96 -18.18
C VAL A 194 -13.90 -11.15 -17.38
N TYR A 195 -13.00 -11.97 -16.87
CA TYR A 195 -13.28 -13.19 -16.14
C TYR A 195 -12.88 -13.07 -14.67
N ALA A 196 -13.52 -13.87 -13.82
CA ALA A 196 -13.21 -13.96 -12.38
C ALA A 196 -11.86 -14.67 -12.09
N ALA A 197 -11.38 -15.49 -13.02
CA ALA A 197 -10.09 -16.18 -12.94
C ALA A 197 -9.44 -16.26 -14.33
N PRO A 198 -8.13 -16.53 -14.44
CA PRO A 198 -7.44 -16.69 -15.72
C PRO A 198 -7.77 -18.05 -16.39
N ASP A 199 -9.04 -18.30 -16.61
CA ASP A 199 -9.61 -19.50 -17.22
C ASP A 199 -10.82 -19.11 -18.11
N GLU A 200 -10.87 -19.56 -19.34
CA GLU A 200 -11.99 -19.32 -20.28
C GLU A 200 -13.33 -19.91 -19.81
N ASN A 201 -13.29 -20.87 -18.87
CA ASN A 201 -14.50 -21.46 -18.26
C ASN A 201 -14.90 -20.73 -16.96
N ALA A 202 -14.12 -19.75 -16.49
CA ALA A 202 -14.47 -18.97 -15.32
C ALA A 202 -15.70 -18.09 -15.57
N GLU A 203 -16.30 -17.61 -14.48
CA GLU A 203 -17.40 -16.67 -14.55
C GLU A 203 -17.01 -15.41 -15.34
N VAL A 204 -17.86 -14.99 -16.27
CA VAL A 204 -17.71 -13.73 -16.98
C VAL A 204 -18.29 -12.61 -16.15
N LEU A 205 -17.43 -11.74 -15.63
CA LEU A 205 -17.84 -10.61 -14.80
C LEU A 205 -18.46 -9.49 -15.64
N ARG A 206 -17.84 -9.16 -16.77
CA ARG A 206 -18.30 -8.09 -17.67
C ARG A 206 -17.61 -8.15 -19.04
N LYS A 207 -18.08 -7.31 -19.95
CA LYS A 207 -17.39 -6.99 -21.20
C LYS A 207 -17.01 -5.50 -21.21
N THR A 208 -15.85 -5.18 -21.75
CA THR A 208 -15.38 -3.80 -21.90
C THR A 208 -14.88 -3.57 -23.32
N ASN A 209 -15.18 -2.41 -23.88
CA ASN A 209 -14.68 -1.97 -25.18
C ASN A 209 -13.57 -0.92 -25.05
N GLN A 210 -12.94 -0.86 -23.89
CA GLN A 210 -11.93 0.15 -23.58
C GLN A 210 -10.56 -0.49 -23.46
N SER A 211 -9.58 0.31 -23.77
CA SER A 211 -8.20 0.06 -23.40
C SER A 211 -8.09 -0.22 -21.91
N ALA A 212 -7.26 -1.16 -21.55
CA ALA A 212 -7.12 -1.64 -20.20
C ALA A 212 -5.71 -1.39 -19.65
N ASP A 213 -5.64 -0.92 -18.44
CA ASP A 213 -4.41 -0.89 -17.65
C ASP A 213 -4.21 -2.27 -17.00
N ILE A 214 -3.06 -2.86 -17.24
CA ILE A 214 -2.68 -4.20 -16.79
C ILE A 214 -1.63 -4.07 -15.70
N ILE A 215 -1.86 -4.74 -14.58
CA ILE A 215 -0.92 -4.79 -13.44
C ILE A 215 -0.09 -6.07 -13.41
N GLY A 216 -0.48 -7.11 -14.15
CA GLY A 216 0.23 -8.38 -14.19
C GLY A 216 -0.09 -9.19 -15.42
N ILE A 217 0.84 -10.05 -15.82
CA ILE A 217 0.75 -10.91 -17.00
C ILE A 217 1.14 -12.34 -16.64
N GLY A 218 0.30 -13.30 -17.01
CA GLY A 218 0.57 -14.73 -16.94
C GLY A 218 1.33 -15.25 -18.16
N SER A 219 1.92 -16.42 -18.03
CA SER A 219 2.74 -17.05 -19.06
C SER A 219 1.95 -17.49 -20.31
N ASP A 220 0.64 -17.62 -20.20
CA ASP A 220 -0.27 -18.17 -21.22
C ASP A 220 -1.13 -17.12 -21.91
N GLY A 221 -0.75 -15.84 -21.79
CA GLY A 221 -1.44 -14.71 -22.43
C GLY A 221 -2.63 -14.17 -21.64
N TRP A 222 -2.81 -14.59 -20.41
CA TRP A 222 -3.72 -13.93 -19.46
C TRP A 222 -3.08 -12.67 -18.88
N ALA A 223 -3.91 -11.67 -18.64
CA ALA A 223 -3.50 -10.45 -17.96
C ALA A 223 -4.53 -10.07 -16.89
N GLN A 224 -4.04 -9.52 -15.78
CA GLN A 224 -4.90 -8.99 -14.71
C GLN A 224 -5.04 -7.48 -14.88
N LEU A 225 -6.29 -7.03 -14.79
CA LEU A 225 -6.64 -5.61 -14.89
C LEU A 225 -6.29 -4.88 -13.59
N ASN A 226 -5.87 -3.63 -13.73
CA ASN A 226 -5.67 -2.76 -12.60
C ASN A 226 -6.98 -2.55 -11.83
N TRP A 227 -6.91 -2.64 -10.51
CA TRP A 227 -8.00 -2.32 -9.61
C TRP A 227 -7.52 -1.25 -8.62
N ASN A 228 -8.39 -0.29 -8.31
CA ASN A 228 -8.05 0.82 -7.44
C ASN A 228 -8.63 0.58 -6.04
N VAL A 229 -7.86 0.94 -5.03
CA VAL A 229 -8.33 0.96 -3.66
C VAL A 229 -9.05 2.30 -3.45
N ALA A 230 -10.38 2.26 -3.41
CA ALA A 230 -11.21 3.38 -3.01
C ALA A 230 -12.25 2.87 -2.00
N LYS A 231 -12.63 3.72 -1.06
CA LYS A 231 -13.80 3.44 -0.22
C LYS A 231 -15.04 3.78 -1.03
N ASP A 232 -15.60 2.81 -1.73
CA ASP A 232 -16.80 2.94 -2.55
C ASP A 232 -17.90 2.01 -2.02
N GLU A 233 -19.11 2.56 -1.81
CA GLU A 233 -20.30 1.79 -1.44
C GLU A 233 -20.91 1.04 -2.63
N THR A 234 -20.58 1.44 -3.86
CA THR A 234 -21.13 0.83 -5.07
C THR A 234 -20.32 -0.36 -5.57
N GLY A 235 -19.08 -0.53 -5.07
CA GLY A 235 -18.25 -1.69 -5.40
C GLY A 235 -17.93 -1.82 -6.89
N ASP A 236 -17.72 -0.71 -7.61
CA ASP A 236 -17.32 -0.79 -9.02
C ASP A 236 -15.90 -1.35 -9.12
N ASN A 237 -15.88 -2.66 -9.04
CA ASN A 237 -14.68 -3.45 -9.03
C ASN A 237 -14.18 -3.64 -10.45
N ARG A 238 -13.10 -2.95 -10.78
CA ARG A 238 -12.45 -3.07 -12.08
C ARG A 238 -11.50 -4.26 -12.19
N SER A 239 -11.34 -5.02 -11.11
CA SER A 239 -10.53 -6.23 -11.10
C SER A 239 -11.08 -7.28 -12.07
N GLY A 240 -10.24 -8.18 -12.49
CA GLY A 240 -10.56 -9.31 -13.33
C GLY A 240 -9.43 -9.69 -14.25
N PHE A 241 -9.65 -10.79 -14.97
CA PHE A 241 -8.67 -11.36 -15.89
C PHE A 241 -9.17 -11.25 -17.31
N VAL A 242 -8.29 -10.90 -18.23
CA VAL A 242 -8.55 -10.85 -19.66
C VAL A 242 -7.57 -11.74 -20.39
N ARG A 243 -8.02 -12.44 -21.43
CA ARG A 243 -7.13 -13.10 -22.33
C ARG A 243 -6.75 -12.17 -23.48
N LEU A 244 -5.47 -11.90 -23.61
CA LEU A 244 -4.93 -11.08 -24.68
C LEU A 244 -4.77 -11.97 -25.91
N GLY A 245 -5.47 -11.63 -27.00
CA GLY A 245 -5.29 -12.31 -28.27
C GLY A 245 -3.98 -11.88 -28.96
N ASP A 246 -3.62 -12.58 -30.02
CA ASP A 246 -2.43 -12.29 -30.82
C ASP A 246 -2.47 -10.87 -31.44
N ASP A 247 -3.66 -10.29 -31.59
CA ASP A 247 -3.88 -8.95 -32.16
C ASP A 247 -3.81 -7.84 -31.09
N ALA A 248 -3.58 -8.18 -29.80
CA ALA A 248 -3.51 -7.19 -28.72
C ALA A 248 -2.21 -6.38 -28.83
N GLU A 249 -2.35 -5.08 -29.01
CA GLU A 249 -1.22 -4.16 -28.94
C GLU A 249 -0.92 -3.84 -27.47
N LEU A 250 0.19 -4.39 -26.98
CA LEU A 250 0.70 -4.12 -25.63
C LEU A 250 1.72 -2.98 -25.68
N GLY A 251 1.42 -1.90 -24.96
CA GLY A 251 2.38 -0.83 -24.68
C GLY A 251 3.57 -1.32 -23.86
N LYS A 252 4.58 -0.49 -23.67
CA LYS A 252 5.63 -0.72 -22.66
C LYS A 252 5.07 -0.42 -21.27
N PRO A 253 5.63 -1.04 -20.21
CA PRO A 253 5.34 -0.61 -18.85
C PRO A 253 5.60 0.89 -18.71
N SER A 254 4.67 1.60 -18.08
CA SER A 254 4.76 3.04 -17.86
C SER A 254 4.25 3.39 -16.46
N ARG A 255 4.86 4.41 -15.85
CA ARG A 255 4.46 4.90 -14.53
C ARG A 255 3.10 5.60 -14.64
N MET A 256 2.20 5.28 -13.69
CA MET A 256 0.97 6.04 -13.52
C MET A 256 1.29 7.40 -12.90
N GLU A 257 0.76 8.47 -13.48
CA GLU A 257 0.89 9.81 -12.91
C GLU A 257 0.10 9.94 -11.59
N HIS A 258 -1.09 9.34 -11.56
CA HIS A 258 -1.99 9.36 -10.42
C HIS A 258 -2.43 7.96 -10.07
N TYR A 259 -2.35 7.62 -8.79
CA TYR A 259 -2.83 6.35 -8.28
C TYR A 259 -3.37 6.48 -6.86
N PHE A 260 -4.16 5.50 -6.44
CA PHE A 260 -4.76 5.49 -5.12
C PHE A 260 -3.82 4.83 -4.12
N VAL A 261 -3.78 5.37 -2.91
CA VAL A 261 -2.96 4.92 -1.79
C VAL A 261 -3.77 4.90 -0.50
N HIS A 262 -3.21 4.29 0.52
CA HIS A 262 -3.75 4.33 1.88
C HIS A 262 -3.20 5.52 2.69
N PRO A 263 -3.99 6.04 3.65
CA PRO A 263 -3.48 7.00 4.63
C PRO A 263 -2.33 6.41 5.44
N VAL A 264 -1.30 7.20 5.72
CA VAL A 264 -0.20 6.84 6.61
C VAL A 264 -0.42 7.39 8.01
N GLU A 265 0.38 6.95 8.97
CA GLU A 265 0.31 7.43 10.35
C GLU A 265 0.46 8.96 10.43
N GLY A 266 -0.46 9.61 11.12
CA GLY A 266 -0.52 11.07 11.25
C GLY A 266 -1.39 11.76 10.21
N GLU A 267 -1.85 11.07 9.20
CA GLU A 267 -2.86 11.54 8.25
C GLU A 267 -4.28 11.18 8.72
N LEU A 268 -5.28 11.81 8.07
CA LEU A 268 -6.66 11.45 8.31
C LEU A 268 -6.95 10.03 7.80
N SER A 269 -7.69 9.25 8.57
CA SER A 269 -8.34 8.05 8.04
C SER A 269 -9.41 8.40 7.02
N PHE A 270 -9.85 7.43 6.22
CA PHE A 270 -10.96 7.63 5.28
C PHE A 270 -12.24 8.09 5.99
N ASP A 271 -12.54 7.55 7.19
CA ASP A 271 -13.72 7.93 7.97
C ASP A 271 -13.62 9.36 8.52
N GLU A 272 -12.44 9.79 8.96
CA GLU A 272 -12.20 11.15 9.41
C GLU A 272 -12.26 12.16 8.25
N ALA A 273 -11.72 11.79 7.08
CA ALA A 273 -11.80 12.61 5.88
C ALA A 273 -13.26 12.79 5.43
N GLU A 274 -14.07 11.70 5.42
CA GLU A 274 -15.51 11.79 5.15
C GLU A 274 -16.23 12.68 6.16
N ALA A 275 -15.98 12.50 7.46
CA ALA A 275 -16.61 13.29 8.51
C ALA A 275 -16.30 14.79 8.37
N LYS A 276 -15.03 15.14 8.08
CA LYS A 276 -14.61 16.52 7.84
C LYS A 276 -15.24 17.10 6.58
N ALA A 277 -15.33 16.33 5.50
CA ALA A 277 -15.96 16.79 4.26
C ALA A 277 -17.45 17.11 4.49
N ARG A 278 -18.19 16.22 5.16
CA ARG A 278 -19.60 16.42 5.51
C ARG A 278 -19.79 17.67 6.40
N ASP A 279 -18.96 17.84 7.40
CA ASP A 279 -18.99 18.99 8.31
C ASP A 279 -18.70 20.30 7.55
N TYR A 280 -17.67 20.29 6.71
CA TYR A 280 -17.34 21.44 5.86
C TYR A 280 -18.53 21.85 4.98
N VAL A 281 -19.13 20.90 4.29
CA VAL A 281 -20.26 21.16 3.40
C VAL A 281 -21.48 21.65 4.18
N LEU A 282 -21.74 21.13 5.37
CA LEU A 282 -22.82 21.58 6.25
C LEU A 282 -22.68 23.03 6.70
N HIS A 283 -21.45 23.51 6.93
CA HIS A 283 -21.20 24.85 7.48
C HIS A 283 -20.94 25.91 6.41
N HIS A 284 -20.28 25.55 5.31
CA HIS A 284 -19.84 26.50 4.31
C HIS A 284 -20.68 26.46 3.03
N GLY A 285 -21.51 25.43 2.88
CA GLY A 285 -22.23 25.19 1.63
C GLY A 285 -21.29 24.79 0.47
N PRO A 286 -21.83 24.69 -0.75
CA PRO A 286 -21.03 24.36 -1.91
C PRO A 286 -20.04 25.47 -2.24
N THR A 287 -18.84 25.10 -2.66
CA THR A 287 -17.92 26.06 -3.31
C THR A 287 -18.54 26.56 -4.60
N LYS A 288 -18.16 27.78 -5.05
CA LYS A 288 -18.70 28.40 -6.25
C LYS A 288 -18.58 27.58 -7.53
N ASP A 289 -17.70 26.58 -7.53
CA ASP A 289 -17.39 25.71 -8.66
C ASP A 289 -18.20 24.40 -8.68
N ALA A 290 -18.93 24.09 -7.62
CA ALA A 290 -19.83 22.93 -7.59
C ALA A 290 -21.05 23.19 -8.50
N LYS A 291 -20.94 22.80 -9.75
CA LYS A 291 -21.99 22.98 -10.79
C LYS A 291 -23.29 22.22 -10.50
N THR A 292 -23.37 21.41 -9.50
CA THR A 292 -24.39 20.37 -9.30
C THR A 292 -25.30 20.54 -8.09
N TRP A 293 -25.18 21.63 -7.33
CA TRP A 293 -26.08 21.90 -6.18
C TRP A 293 -27.49 22.36 -6.55
N SER A 294 -28.04 21.90 -7.64
CA SER A 294 -29.33 22.32 -8.10
C SER A 294 -30.50 21.80 -7.27
N LYS A 295 -30.35 20.70 -6.56
CA LYS A 295 -31.45 20.07 -5.85
C LYS A 295 -31.56 20.43 -4.38
N ALA A 296 -32.80 20.64 -3.94
CA ALA A 296 -33.12 21.11 -2.60
C ALA A 296 -32.69 20.18 -1.47
N TRP A 297 -32.56 18.86 -1.74
CA TRP A 297 -32.16 17.91 -0.70
C TRP A 297 -30.68 18.02 -0.35
N MET A 298 -29.78 18.25 -1.30
CA MET A 298 -28.35 18.48 -1.06
C MET A 298 -28.09 19.76 -0.28
N ARG A 299 -29.01 20.74 -0.34
CA ARG A 299 -28.96 21.97 0.45
C ARG A 299 -29.49 21.78 1.87
N SER A 300 -30.07 20.63 2.18
CA SER A 300 -30.59 20.34 3.48
C SER A 300 -29.55 19.57 4.33
N ARG A 301 -29.49 19.88 5.64
CA ARG A 301 -28.67 19.10 6.58
C ARG A 301 -28.97 17.60 6.51
N LYS A 302 -30.24 17.23 6.36
CA LYS A 302 -30.67 15.83 6.26
C LYS A 302 -30.16 15.18 4.98
N GLY A 303 -30.13 15.91 3.85
CA GLY A 303 -29.60 15.43 2.59
C GLY A 303 -28.11 15.14 2.69
N ILE A 304 -27.31 16.09 3.20
CA ILE A 304 -25.86 15.93 3.32
C ILE A 304 -25.49 14.78 4.27
N LEU A 305 -26.17 14.65 5.41
CA LEU A 305 -25.94 13.56 6.35
C LEU A 305 -26.37 12.18 5.82
N GLY A 306 -27.34 12.14 4.91
CA GLY A 306 -27.83 10.90 4.29
C GLY A 306 -27.27 10.66 2.88
N ALA A 307 -26.32 11.46 2.43
CA ALA A 307 -25.66 11.25 1.14
C ALA A 307 -24.82 9.97 1.16
N ALA A 308 -24.81 9.22 0.07
CA ALA A 308 -23.79 8.24 -0.20
C ALA A 308 -22.43 8.93 -0.34
N CYS A 309 -21.35 8.23 -0.06
CA CYS A 309 -20.00 8.82 -0.05
C CYS A 309 -19.01 7.86 -0.67
N THR A 310 -18.19 8.39 -1.57
CA THR A 310 -16.95 7.75 -2.01
C THR A 310 -15.77 8.56 -1.49
N VAL A 311 -14.80 7.90 -0.88
CA VAL A 311 -13.57 8.53 -0.36
C VAL A 311 -12.38 7.81 -0.95
N ALA A 312 -11.51 8.55 -1.61
CA ALA A 312 -10.26 8.03 -2.14
C ALA A 312 -9.11 8.96 -1.74
N LEU A 313 -7.94 8.39 -1.47
CA LEU A 313 -6.70 9.15 -1.32
C LEU A 313 -5.88 8.96 -2.59
N ARG A 314 -5.75 10.04 -3.38
CA ARG A 314 -4.99 10.04 -4.63
C ARG A 314 -3.60 10.62 -4.41
N TYR A 315 -2.59 9.92 -4.91
CA TYR A 315 -1.21 10.37 -4.92
C TYR A 315 -0.80 10.78 -6.33
N ASN A 316 -0.13 11.93 -6.44
CA ASN A 316 0.49 12.40 -7.67
C ASN A 316 1.98 12.09 -7.62
N SER A 317 2.45 11.22 -8.51
CA SER A 317 3.85 10.77 -8.54
C SER A 317 4.85 11.85 -8.97
N GLU A 318 4.41 12.88 -9.69
CA GLU A 318 5.25 13.99 -10.13
C GLU A 318 5.47 15.00 -8.99
N THR A 319 4.37 15.45 -8.36
CA THR A 319 4.44 16.43 -7.26
C THR A 319 4.78 15.79 -5.93
N ARG A 320 4.64 14.46 -5.80
CA ARG A 320 4.76 13.68 -4.55
C ARG A 320 3.78 14.13 -3.47
N GLU A 321 2.62 14.61 -3.88
CA GLU A 321 1.56 15.06 -2.99
C GLU A 321 0.41 14.07 -3.01
N ALA A 322 -0.20 13.86 -1.84
CA ALA A 322 -1.44 13.11 -1.71
C ALA A 322 -2.60 14.06 -1.42
N GLY A 323 -3.79 13.71 -1.89
CA GLY A 323 -5.00 14.48 -1.63
C GLY A 323 -6.23 13.57 -1.55
N PHE A 324 -7.07 13.81 -0.55
CA PHE A 324 -8.38 13.14 -0.51
C PHE A 324 -9.30 13.73 -1.57
N GLU A 325 -9.92 12.85 -2.34
CA GLU A 325 -11.06 13.10 -3.20
C GLU A 325 -12.30 12.48 -2.56
N ILE A 326 -13.25 13.30 -2.16
CA ILE A 326 -14.47 12.86 -1.49
C ILE A 326 -15.67 13.29 -2.31
N TRP A 327 -16.49 12.33 -2.70
CA TRP A 327 -17.72 12.56 -3.42
C TRP A 327 -18.93 12.26 -2.54
N LEU A 328 -19.81 13.25 -2.36
CA LEU A 328 -21.08 13.10 -1.67
C LEU A 328 -22.21 13.16 -2.69
N TYR A 329 -23.00 12.12 -2.82
CA TYR A 329 -24.05 12.03 -3.85
C TYR A 329 -25.35 11.41 -3.31
N GLN A 330 -26.43 11.53 -4.08
CA GLN A 330 -27.73 11.02 -3.68
C GLN A 330 -27.72 9.48 -3.76
N PRO A 331 -28.14 8.75 -2.71
CA PRO A 331 -28.23 7.30 -2.77
C PRO A 331 -29.09 6.82 -3.95
N GLY A 332 -28.56 5.89 -4.75
CA GLY A 332 -29.23 5.32 -5.91
C GLY A 332 -29.11 6.14 -7.21
N THR A 333 -28.26 7.17 -7.23
CA THR A 333 -27.84 7.86 -8.46
C THR A 333 -26.36 7.56 -8.75
N GLU A 334 -25.94 7.67 -10.00
CA GLU A 334 -24.52 7.56 -10.36
C GLU A 334 -23.77 8.83 -9.89
N GLU A 335 -22.48 8.66 -9.53
CA GLU A 335 -21.63 9.75 -9.01
C GLU A 335 -21.63 11.01 -9.90
N ASP A 336 -21.61 10.81 -11.21
CA ASP A 336 -21.52 11.91 -12.20
C ASP A 336 -22.81 12.73 -12.35
N GLU A 337 -23.93 12.23 -11.87
CA GLU A 337 -25.22 12.90 -12.12
C GLU A 337 -25.57 13.98 -11.11
N GLU A 338 -25.20 13.82 -9.81
CA GLU A 338 -25.62 14.75 -8.74
C GLU A 338 -24.74 14.65 -7.48
N GLY A 339 -23.43 14.86 -7.60
CA GLY A 339 -22.50 14.79 -6.49
C GLY A 339 -21.85 16.13 -6.11
N ILE A 340 -21.23 16.16 -4.94
CA ILE A 340 -20.35 17.23 -4.48
C ILE A 340 -18.96 16.65 -4.32
N ALA A 341 -18.01 17.18 -5.05
CA ALA A 341 -16.61 16.89 -4.84
C ALA A 341 -16.03 17.80 -3.74
N VAL A 342 -15.31 17.21 -2.82
CA VAL A 342 -14.52 17.89 -1.79
C VAL A 342 -13.09 17.38 -1.88
N GLU A 343 -12.16 18.27 -2.11
CA GLU A 343 -10.73 17.96 -2.09
C GLU A 343 -10.13 18.49 -0.80
N MET A 344 -9.28 17.70 -0.14
CA MET A 344 -8.57 18.11 1.07
C MET A 344 -7.20 17.43 1.18
N THR A 345 -6.28 18.10 1.88
CA THR A 345 -4.99 17.53 2.24
C THR A 345 -5.15 16.42 3.28
N PRO A 346 -4.28 15.41 3.26
CA PRO A 346 -4.28 14.28 4.19
C PRO A 346 -4.12 14.66 5.65
#